data_9753c6b148d21d60fee72e7c380c4ae7
#
_entry.id   9753c6b148d21d60fee72e7c380c4ae7
#
_cell.length_a   1.000
_cell.length_b   1.000
_cell.length_c   1.000
_cell.angle_alpha   90.00
_cell.angle_beta   90.00
_cell.angle_gamma   90.00
#
_symmetry.space_group_name_H-M   'P 1'
#
loop_
_entity.id
_entity.type
_entity.pdbx_description
1 polymer ?
#
loop_
_entity_poly.entity_id
_entity_poly.type
_entity_poly.pdbx_seq_one_letter_code
_entity_poly.pdbx_strand_id
1 'polypeptide(L)'
;LVAAGAPAANAQTPITAQAAIDTALVNNLLVKNERLKAEYQQLLIKSGANLPQTTIIGEYGQINSSFSDNRFVINQNINFPSVYSNQKSVLREEWRSSMLNVALKEVDLKRQVSQVYYMFTYLQQKKTLLQQNDSLYGEFLNKANLRFKVGESNILEKTTAETQRGQIALQLNLLNTDLDLLQAQFQLLLNTTTLLVPQEGDFKMSRLEMIDTASVTQHPTIQLLQQ
;
A
#
# COMPACT_ATOMS: atom_id res chain seq x y z
N LEU A 1 24.07 -14.58 37.61
CA LEU A 1 22.78 -15.04 37.08
C LEU A 1 22.59 -14.35 35.74
N VAL A 2 22.89 -15.08 34.65
CA VAL A 2 22.63 -14.61 33.27
C VAL A 2 21.22 -15.09 32.93
N ALA A 3 20.27 -14.15 32.82
CA ALA A 3 18.96 -14.44 32.33
C ALA A 3 19.05 -14.69 30.82
N ALA A 4 18.90 -15.94 30.40
CA ALA A 4 18.76 -16.33 29.02
C ALA A 4 17.39 -15.81 28.54
N GLY A 5 17.40 -14.75 27.74
CA GLY A 5 16.22 -14.29 27.03
C GLY A 5 15.77 -15.37 26.03
N ALA A 6 14.63 -16.00 26.25
CA ALA A 6 14.02 -16.90 25.29
C ALA A 6 13.79 -16.13 23.99
N PRO A 7 14.10 -16.70 22.80
CA PRO A 7 13.76 -16.07 21.53
C PRO A 7 12.23 -15.97 21.49
N ALA A 8 11.71 -14.76 21.31
CA ALA A 8 10.29 -14.53 21.06
C ALA A 8 9.94 -15.31 19.79
N ALA A 9 9.23 -16.42 19.94
CA ALA A 9 8.64 -17.11 18.82
C ALA A 9 7.78 -16.08 18.08
N ASN A 10 8.07 -15.82 16.81
CA ASN A 10 7.27 -14.97 15.95
C ASN A 10 5.91 -15.65 15.74
N ALA A 11 5.02 -15.51 16.73
CA ALA A 11 3.67 -16.02 16.64
C ALA A 11 2.95 -15.27 15.51
N GLN A 12 2.53 -16.01 14.49
CA GLN A 12 1.68 -15.48 13.43
C GLN A 12 0.36 -15.04 14.06
N THR A 13 0.05 -13.76 13.93
CA THR A 13 -1.19 -13.20 14.50
C THR A 13 -2.26 -13.17 13.42
N PRO A 14 -3.40 -13.86 13.59
CA PRO A 14 -4.48 -13.82 12.63
C PRO A 14 -5.13 -12.43 12.59
N ILE A 15 -5.43 -11.94 11.39
CA ILE A 15 -6.05 -10.65 11.16
C ILE A 15 -7.22 -10.79 10.18
N THR A 16 -8.31 -10.06 10.40
CA THR A 16 -9.44 -9.98 9.46
C THR A 16 -9.13 -9.04 8.31
N ALA A 17 -9.83 -9.17 7.17
CA ALA A 17 -9.65 -8.29 6.02
C ALA A 17 -9.88 -6.81 6.37
N GLN A 18 -10.92 -6.51 7.15
CA GLN A 18 -11.23 -5.14 7.56
C GLN A 18 -10.14 -4.58 8.48
N ALA A 19 -9.69 -5.33 9.47
CA ALA A 19 -8.62 -4.90 10.37
C ALA A 19 -7.28 -4.69 9.64
N ALA A 20 -7.00 -5.49 8.61
CA ALA A 20 -5.83 -5.31 7.75
C ALA A 20 -5.91 -3.99 6.95
N ILE A 21 -7.07 -3.69 6.37
CA ILE A 21 -7.32 -2.42 5.66
C ILE A 21 -7.14 -1.24 6.62
N ASP A 22 -7.76 -1.28 7.79
CA ASP A 22 -7.69 -0.18 8.77
C ASP A 22 -6.24 0.04 9.26
N THR A 23 -5.51 -1.05 9.51
CA THR A 23 -4.09 -0.98 9.88
C THR A 23 -3.25 -0.36 8.76
N ALA A 24 -3.49 -0.75 7.50
CA ALA A 24 -2.79 -0.19 6.35
C ALA A 24 -3.08 1.31 6.19
N LEU A 25 -4.33 1.75 6.29
CA LEU A 25 -4.72 3.16 6.17
C LEU A 25 -4.06 4.07 7.22
N VAL A 26 -3.80 3.52 8.42
CA VAL A 26 -3.13 4.24 9.49
C VAL A 26 -1.62 4.24 9.31
N ASN A 27 -1.01 3.12 8.90
CA ASN A 27 0.42 2.93 8.95
C ASN A 27 1.15 3.16 7.63
N ASN A 28 0.47 2.99 6.49
CA ASN A 28 1.10 3.06 5.18
C ASN A 28 1.74 4.42 4.91
N LEU A 29 3.03 4.40 4.53
CA LEU A 29 3.83 5.62 4.35
C LEU A 29 3.39 6.43 3.13
N LEU A 30 2.87 5.78 2.08
CA LEU A 30 2.40 6.49 0.88
C LEU A 30 1.16 7.33 1.20
N VAL A 31 0.20 6.79 1.94
CA VAL A 31 -0.99 7.53 2.38
C VAL A 31 -0.60 8.66 3.34
N LYS A 32 0.30 8.39 4.30
CA LYS A 32 0.83 9.44 5.20
C LYS A 32 1.48 10.58 4.41
N ASN A 33 2.28 10.26 3.40
CA ASN A 33 2.92 11.27 2.55
C ASN A 33 1.90 12.14 1.81
N GLU A 34 0.85 11.53 1.22
CA GLU A 34 -0.18 12.31 0.54
C GLU A 34 -0.98 13.20 1.51
N ARG A 35 -1.26 12.72 2.72
CA ARG A 35 -1.88 13.54 3.78
C ARG A 35 -1.01 14.74 4.17
N LEU A 36 0.30 14.54 4.33
CA LEU A 36 1.24 15.63 4.61
C LEU A 36 1.32 16.65 3.46
N LYS A 37 1.26 16.20 2.20
CA LYS A 37 1.18 17.10 1.04
C LYS A 37 -0.09 17.93 1.06
N ALA A 38 -1.24 17.32 1.38
CA ALA A 38 -2.50 18.04 1.48
C ALA A 38 -2.47 19.08 2.62
N GLU A 39 -1.88 18.74 3.75
CA GLU A 39 -1.66 19.68 4.87
C GLU A 39 -0.73 20.83 4.45
N TYR A 40 0.35 20.54 3.75
CA TYR A 40 1.25 21.56 3.21
C TYR A 40 0.53 22.51 2.25
N GLN A 41 -0.28 21.99 1.31
CA GLN A 41 -1.08 22.82 0.40
C GLN A 41 -2.08 23.68 1.16
N GLN A 42 -2.68 23.18 2.23
CA GLN A 42 -3.54 23.98 3.09
C GLN A 42 -2.80 25.17 3.73
N LEU A 43 -1.57 24.95 4.19
CA LEU A 43 -0.75 26.02 4.77
C LEU A 43 -0.36 27.07 3.72
N LEU A 44 -0.13 26.67 2.47
CA LEU A 44 0.19 27.58 1.36
C LEU A 44 -0.92 28.59 1.06
N ILE A 45 -2.19 28.30 1.41
CA ILE A 45 -3.29 29.25 1.23
C ILE A 45 -3.00 30.57 1.94
N LYS A 46 -2.30 30.52 3.09
CA LYS A 46 -1.91 31.74 3.83
C LYS A 46 -0.91 32.58 3.06
N SER A 47 -0.02 31.97 2.28
CA SER A 47 1.00 32.67 1.49
C SER A 47 0.43 33.45 0.31
N GLY A 48 -0.78 33.11 -0.14
CA GLY A 48 -1.48 33.84 -1.22
C GLY A 48 -1.79 35.31 -0.91
N ALA A 49 -1.56 35.73 0.33
CA ALA A 49 -1.69 37.15 0.76
C ALA A 49 -0.35 37.80 1.07
N ASN A 50 0.76 37.14 0.80
CA ASN A 50 2.08 37.73 1.11
C ASN A 50 2.37 38.93 0.22
N LEU A 51 2.73 40.03 0.85
CA LEU A 51 3.23 41.21 0.15
C LEU A 51 4.64 40.92 -0.38
N PRO A 52 4.98 41.40 -1.59
CA PRO A 52 6.36 41.36 -2.09
C PRO A 52 7.31 42.05 -1.10
N GLN A 53 8.56 41.62 -1.13
CA GLN A 53 9.59 42.14 -0.24
C GLN A 53 9.82 43.65 -0.48
N THR A 54 9.85 44.42 0.61
CA THR A 54 10.23 45.83 0.58
C THR A 54 11.74 45.90 0.37
N THR A 55 12.19 46.70 -0.61
CA THR A 55 13.60 46.96 -0.85
C THR A 55 13.94 48.36 -0.34
N ILE A 56 14.94 48.45 0.53
CA ILE A 56 15.48 49.70 1.03
C ILE A 56 16.90 49.83 0.45
N ILE A 57 17.13 50.90 -0.28
CA ILE A 57 18.42 51.23 -0.90
C ILE A 57 18.93 52.49 -0.26
N GLY A 58 20.13 52.46 0.30
CA GLY A 58 20.88 53.62 0.76
C GLY A 58 22.11 53.81 -0.10
N GLU A 59 22.23 54.97 -0.71
CA GLU A 59 23.40 55.38 -1.52
C GLU A 59 24.05 56.58 -0.85
N TYR A 60 25.39 56.56 -0.77
CA TYR A 60 26.19 57.65 -0.25
C TYR A 60 27.34 57.92 -1.19
N GLY A 61 27.59 59.19 -1.54
CA GLY A 61 28.67 59.60 -2.41
C GLY A 61 28.25 60.72 -3.35
N GLN A 62 29.01 60.92 -4.43
CA GLN A 62 28.69 61.88 -5.47
C GLN A 62 27.66 61.28 -6.45
N ILE A 63 26.37 61.38 -6.08
CA ILE A 63 25.28 60.75 -6.81
C ILE A 63 24.74 61.68 -7.91
N ASN A 64 24.45 62.93 -7.56
CA ASN A 64 23.87 63.92 -8.48
C ASN A 64 24.73 65.18 -8.63
N SER A 65 25.79 65.39 -7.85
CA SER A 65 26.66 66.57 -7.88
C SER A 65 28.12 66.23 -7.57
N SER A 66 29.01 67.23 -7.67
CA SER A 66 30.42 67.12 -7.25
C SER A 66 30.59 67.06 -5.72
N PHE A 67 29.54 67.28 -4.97
CA PHE A 67 29.50 67.14 -3.49
C PHE A 67 28.93 65.79 -3.08
N SER A 68 29.27 65.32 -1.85
CA SER A 68 28.72 64.10 -1.29
C SER A 68 27.25 64.23 -0.99
N ASP A 69 26.43 63.39 -1.62
CA ASP A 69 24.97 63.28 -1.44
C ASP A 69 24.57 62.01 -0.74
N ASN A 70 23.41 62.03 -0.08
CA ASN A 70 22.76 60.85 0.49
C ASN A 70 21.46 60.61 -0.24
N ARG A 71 21.23 59.34 -0.67
CA ARG A 71 19.98 58.92 -1.28
C ARG A 71 19.41 57.71 -0.58
N PHE A 72 18.19 57.82 -0.12
CA PHE A 72 17.43 56.74 0.47
C PHE A 72 16.21 56.45 -0.40
N VAL A 73 16.07 55.23 -0.86
CA VAL A 73 14.94 54.78 -1.68
C VAL A 73 14.27 53.61 -0.99
N ILE A 74 12.96 53.68 -0.81
CA ILE A 74 12.13 52.60 -0.31
C ILE A 74 11.20 52.19 -1.47
N ASN A 75 11.38 50.97 -1.98
CA ASN A 75 10.54 50.43 -3.03
C ASN A 75 9.65 49.34 -2.44
N GLN A 76 8.35 49.52 -2.58
CA GLN A 76 7.33 48.56 -2.18
C GLN A 76 6.42 48.28 -3.38
N ASN A 77 6.44 47.07 -3.88
CA ASN A 77 5.47 46.63 -4.89
C ASN A 77 4.22 46.10 -4.19
N ILE A 78 3.08 46.62 -4.57
CA ILE A 78 1.77 46.18 -4.06
C ILE A 78 0.95 45.78 -5.30
N ASN A 79 0.54 44.52 -5.39
CA ASN A 79 -0.37 44.06 -6.45
C ASN A 79 -1.79 44.56 -6.17
N PHE A 80 -2.60 44.63 -7.22
CA PHE A 80 -4.01 44.98 -7.05
C PHE A 80 -4.72 43.93 -6.16
N PRO A 81 -5.62 44.32 -5.25
CA PRO A 81 -6.24 43.44 -4.26
C PRO A 81 -6.87 42.15 -4.85
N SER A 82 -7.42 42.21 -6.08
CA SER A 82 -7.99 41.06 -6.79
C SER A 82 -6.96 39.98 -7.10
N VAL A 83 -5.68 40.32 -7.28
CA VAL A 83 -4.60 39.35 -7.54
C VAL A 83 -4.42 38.47 -6.32
N TYR A 84 -4.38 39.05 -5.10
CA TYR A 84 -4.24 38.26 -3.87
C TYR A 84 -5.48 37.38 -3.62
N SER A 85 -6.69 37.88 -3.94
CA SER A 85 -7.92 37.08 -3.82
C SER A 85 -7.92 35.89 -4.79
N ASN A 86 -7.58 36.12 -6.05
CA ASN A 86 -7.52 35.07 -7.06
C ASN A 86 -6.42 34.04 -6.74
N GLN A 87 -5.24 34.48 -6.29
CA GLN A 87 -4.18 33.59 -5.88
C GLN A 87 -4.59 32.68 -4.71
N LYS A 88 -5.32 33.23 -3.71
CA LYS A 88 -5.88 32.38 -2.65
C LYS A 88 -6.92 31.38 -3.16
N SER A 89 -7.70 31.77 -4.17
CA SER A 89 -8.68 30.87 -4.78
C SER A 89 -7.99 29.70 -5.51
N VAL A 90 -6.94 29.99 -6.29
CA VAL A 90 -6.12 28.94 -6.93
C VAL A 90 -5.53 27.99 -5.90
N LEU A 91 -4.89 28.52 -4.84
CA LEU A 91 -4.32 27.69 -3.77
C LEU A 91 -5.37 26.85 -3.03
N ARG A 92 -6.62 27.32 -2.93
CA ARG A 92 -7.72 26.50 -2.38
C ARG A 92 -8.09 25.33 -3.30
N GLU A 93 -8.15 25.57 -4.60
CA GLU A 93 -8.45 24.47 -5.56
C GLU A 93 -7.27 23.46 -5.60
N GLU A 94 -6.03 23.91 -5.52
CA GLU A 94 -4.87 23.01 -5.37
C GLU A 94 -4.95 22.18 -4.08
N TRP A 95 -5.36 22.76 -2.97
CA TRP A 95 -5.61 22.02 -1.74
C TRP A 95 -6.74 21.00 -1.89
N ARG A 96 -7.86 21.38 -2.53
CA ARG A 96 -8.97 20.44 -2.82
C ARG A 96 -8.50 19.28 -3.69
N SER A 97 -7.72 19.57 -4.73
CA SER A 97 -7.11 18.56 -5.58
C SER A 97 -6.22 17.61 -4.79
N SER A 98 -5.41 18.13 -3.88
CA SER A 98 -4.57 17.27 -3.02
C SER A 98 -5.38 16.40 -2.05
N MET A 99 -6.52 16.87 -1.55
CA MET A 99 -7.45 16.05 -0.74
C MET A 99 -8.07 14.91 -1.56
N LEU A 100 -8.42 15.15 -2.83
CA LEU A 100 -8.88 14.09 -3.72
C LEU A 100 -7.79 13.06 -4.02
N ASN A 101 -6.54 13.49 -4.14
CA ASN A 101 -5.39 12.59 -4.29
C ASN A 101 -5.19 11.70 -3.05
N VAL A 102 -5.40 12.22 -1.83
CA VAL A 102 -5.42 11.40 -0.61
C VAL A 102 -6.51 10.32 -0.71
N ALA A 103 -7.74 10.71 -1.06
CA ALA A 103 -8.86 9.77 -1.19
C ALA A 103 -8.58 8.69 -2.25
N LEU A 104 -7.98 9.06 -3.38
CA LEU A 104 -7.54 8.11 -4.41
C LEU A 104 -6.53 7.10 -3.88
N LYS A 105 -5.51 7.56 -3.14
CA LYS A 105 -4.49 6.68 -2.54
C LYS A 105 -5.09 5.74 -1.50
N GLU A 106 -6.05 6.21 -0.70
CA GLU A 106 -6.76 5.36 0.26
C GLU A 106 -7.60 4.28 -0.43
N VAL A 107 -8.32 4.62 -1.50
CA VAL A 107 -9.09 3.64 -2.29
C VAL A 107 -8.16 2.61 -2.94
N ASP A 108 -7.05 3.05 -3.54
CA ASP A 108 -6.08 2.16 -4.16
C ASP A 108 -5.41 1.24 -3.14
N LEU A 109 -5.03 1.77 -1.97
CA LEU A 109 -4.47 0.96 -0.89
C LEU A 109 -5.47 -0.09 -0.38
N LYS A 110 -6.75 0.28 -0.17
CA LYS A 110 -7.81 -0.68 0.21
C LYS A 110 -7.92 -1.81 -0.79
N ARG A 111 -7.90 -1.48 -2.09
CA ARG A 111 -7.95 -2.47 -3.18
C ARG A 111 -6.73 -3.40 -3.13
N GLN A 112 -5.51 -2.85 -3.00
CA GLN A 112 -4.27 -3.64 -2.95
C GLN A 112 -4.24 -4.57 -1.74
N VAL A 113 -4.59 -4.07 -0.54
CA VAL A 113 -4.62 -4.87 0.69
C VAL A 113 -5.65 -6.00 0.56
N SER A 114 -6.85 -5.70 0.06
CA SER A 114 -7.88 -6.72 -0.16
C SER A 114 -7.42 -7.79 -1.13
N GLN A 115 -6.81 -7.40 -2.24
CA GLN A 115 -6.32 -8.32 -3.26
C GLN A 115 -5.24 -9.27 -2.70
N VAL A 116 -4.26 -8.72 -1.97
CA VAL A 116 -3.21 -9.54 -1.34
C VAL A 116 -3.79 -10.43 -0.25
N TYR A 117 -4.70 -9.92 0.59
CA TYR A 117 -5.37 -10.68 1.63
C TYR A 117 -6.09 -11.91 1.08
N TYR A 118 -6.96 -11.74 0.07
CA TYR A 118 -7.71 -12.85 -0.50
C TYR A 118 -6.83 -13.81 -1.30
N MET A 119 -5.80 -13.31 -1.98
CA MET A 119 -4.83 -14.17 -2.66
C MET A 119 -4.06 -15.03 -1.65
N PHE A 120 -3.66 -14.44 -0.53
CA PHE A 120 -2.97 -15.16 0.54
C PHE A 120 -3.86 -16.26 1.14
N THR A 121 -5.13 -15.93 1.45
CA THR A 121 -6.12 -16.89 1.94
C THR A 121 -6.34 -18.03 0.95
N TYR A 122 -6.46 -17.71 -0.35
CA TYR A 122 -6.59 -18.72 -1.40
C TYR A 122 -5.39 -19.67 -1.45
N LEU A 123 -4.16 -19.14 -1.41
CA LEU A 123 -2.96 -19.98 -1.45
C LEU A 123 -2.81 -20.84 -0.18
N GLN A 124 -3.22 -20.34 0.99
CA GLN A 124 -3.24 -21.15 2.21
C GLN A 124 -4.18 -22.36 2.06
N GLN A 125 -5.39 -22.15 1.56
CA GLN A 125 -6.33 -23.26 1.30
C GLN A 125 -5.82 -24.24 0.25
N LYS A 126 -5.23 -23.72 -0.83
CA LYS A 126 -4.57 -24.54 -1.85
C LYS A 126 -3.44 -25.38 -1.26
N LYS A 127 -2.66 -24.82 -0.33
CA LYS A 127 -1.60 -25.55 0.39
C LYS A 127 -2.19 -26.73 1.18
N THR A 128 -3.26 -26.49 1.93
CA THR A 128 -3.94 -27.54 2.69
C THR A 128 -4.42 -28.68 1.78
N LEU A 129 -5.04 -28.33 0.65
CA LEU A 129 -5.48 -29.33 -0.34
C LEU A 129 -4.30 -30.12 -0.92
N LEU A 130 -3.20 -29.46 -1.29
CA LEU A 130 -2.02 -30.15 -1.82
C LEU A 130 -1.36 -31.04 -0.77
N GLN A 131 -1.34 -30.65 0.50
CA GLN A 131 -0.85 -31.49 1.59
C GLN A 131 -1.71 -32.74 1.80
N GLN A 132 -3.03 -32.63 1.70
CA GLN A 132 -3.92 -33.79 1.71
C GLN A 132 -3.64 -34.73 0.54
N ASN A 133 -3.45 -34.18 -0.67
CA ASN A 133 -3.09 -34.95 -1.84
C ASN A 133 -1.73 -35.63 -1.70
N ASP A 134 -0.70 -34.97 -1.15
CA ASP A 134 0.60 -35.59 -0.87
C ASP A 134 0.46 -36.79 0.07
N SER A 135 -0.35 -36.67 1.12
CA SER A 135 -0.64 -37.77 2.04
C SER A 135 -1.28 -38.97 1.32
N LEU A 136 -2.31 -38.71 0.50
CA LEU A 136 -2.99 -39.78 -0.28
C LEU A 136 -2.03 -40.48 -1.25
N TYR A 137 -1.24 -39.73 -2.01
CA TYR A 137 -0.25 -40.29 -2.91
C TYR A 137 0.90 -40.96 -2.16
N GLY A 138 1.24 -40.50 -0.96
CA GLY A 138 2.19 -41.16 -0.07
C GLY A 138 1.71 -42.56 0.35
N GLU A 139 0.45 -42.69 0.77
CA GLU A 139 -0.16 -43.98 1.08
C GLU A 139 -0.26 -44.89 -0.13
N PHE A 140 -0.66 -44.36 -1.30
CA PHE A 140 -0.73 -45.09 -2.54
C PHE A 140 0.65 -45.64 -2.95
N LEU A 141 1.69 -44.81 -2.87
CA LEU A 141 3.06 -45.20 -3.16
C LEU A 141 3.55 -46.30 -2.21
N ASN A 142 3.24 -46.21 -0.92
CA ASN A 142 3.60 -47.25 0.06
C ASN A 142 2.94 -48.61 -0.31
N LYS A 143 1.66 -48.62 -0.69
CA LYS A 143 0.93 -49.79 -1.13
C LYS A 143 1.50 -50.35 -2.45
N ALA A 144 1.77 -49.49 -3.44
CA ALA A 144 2.36 -49.88 -4.72
C ALA A 144 3.77 -50.50 -4.52
N ASN A 145 4.59 -49.93 -3.65
CA ASN A 145 5.89 -50.48 -3.30
C ASN A 145 5.79 -51.89 -2.66
N LEU A 146 4.83 -52.08 -1.75
CA LEU A 146 4.62 -53.38 -1.11
C LEU A 146 4.19 -54.42 -2.13
N ARG A 147 3.19 -54.13 -2.96
CA ARG A 147 2.69 -55.02 -4.03
C ARG A 147 3.78 -55.36 -5.05
N PHE A 148 4.61 -54.38 -5.42
CA PHE A 148 5.76 -54.62 -6.28
C PHE A 148 6.77 -55.58 -5.65
N LYS A 149 7.08 -55.39 -4.35
CA LYS A 149 8.04 -56.26 -3.62
C LYS A 149 7.57 -57.72 -3.53
N VAL A 150 6.26 -57.97 -3.42
CA VAL A 150 5.69 -59.32 -3.34
C VAL A 150 5.33 -59.91 -4.73
N GLY A 151 5.63 -59.18 -5.81
CA GLY A 151 5.39 -59.65 -7.18
C GLY A 151 3.94 -59.54 -7.67
N GLU A 152 3.07 -58.82 -6.92
CA GLU A 152 1.64 -58.64 -7.25
C GLU A 152 1.38 -57.45 -8.20
N SER A 153 2.37 -56.60 -8.43
CA SER A 153 2.23 -55.44 -9.32
C SER A 153 3.49 -55.20 -10.14
N ASN A 154 3.37 -54.42 -11.20
CA ASN A 154 4.46 -54.08 -12.09
C ASN A 154 5.14 -52.78 -11.65
N ILE A 155 6.34 -52.51 -12.19
CA ILE A 155 7.12 -51.32 -11.91
C ILE A 155 6.43 -50.02 -12.33
N LEU A 156 5.54 -50.07 -13.32
CA LEU A 156 4.81 -48.93 -13.87
C LEU A 156 3.91 -48.27 -12.81
N GLU A 157 3.16 -49.09 -12.04
CA GLU A 157 2.29 -48.58 -10.95
C GLU A 157 3.10 -47.80 -9.91
N LYS A 158 4.25 -48.37 -9.48
CA LYS A 158 5.16 -47.72 -8.55
C LYS A 158 5.71 -46.41 -9.11
N THR A 159 6.26 -46.41 -10.33
CA THR A 159 6.89 -45.24 -10.94
C THR A 159 5.86 -44.14 -11.18
N THR A 160 4.63 -44.49 -11.56
CA THR A 160 3.53 -43.53 -11.70
C THR A 160 3.22 -42.84 -10.36
N ALA A 161 3.12 -43.59 -9.28
CA ALA A 161 2.88 -43.05 -7.94
C ALA A 161 4.03 -42.12 -7.47
N GLU A 162 5.28 -42.53 -7.70
CA GLU A 162 6.46 -41.74 -7.40
C GLU A 162 6.46 -40.40 -8.18
N THR A 163 6.16 -40.45 -9.48
CA THR A 163 6.12 -39.25 -10.34
C THR A 163 5.03 -38.29 -9.90
N GLN A 164 3.81 -38.78 -9.63
CA GLN A 164 2.69 -37.95 -9.20
C GLN A 164 3.00 -37.27 -7.85
N ARG A 165 3.54 -38.03 -6.89
CA ARG A 165 3.95 -37.46 -5.62
C ARG A 165 5.06 -36.41 -5.77
N GLY A 166 6.05 -36.68 -6.64
CA GLY A 166 7.11 -35.72 -6.97
C GLY A 166 6.56 -34.40 -7.55
N GLN A 167 5.54 -34.47 -8.41
CA GLN A 167 4.87 -33.30 -8.96
C GLN A 167 4.15 -32.48 -7.87
N ILE A 168 3.47 -33.17 -6.94
CA ILE A 168 2.80 -32.50 -5.81
C ILE A 168 3.83 -31.83 -4.89
N ALA A 169 4.94 -32.51 -4.57
CA ALA A 169 6.02 -31.93 -3.78
C ALA A 169 6.62 -30.67 -4.42
N LEU A 170 6.81 -30.70 -5.74
CA LEU A 170 7.27 -29.52 -6.49
C LEU A 170 6.25 -28.37 -6.38
N GLN A 171 4.95 -28.66 -6.58
CA GLN A 171 3.90 -27.64 -6.44
C GLN A 171 3.83 -27.05 -5.03
N LEU A 172 4.02 -27.87 -3.99
CA LEU A 172 4.09 -27.40 -2.60
C LEU A 172 5.28 -26.46 -2.36
N ASN A 173 6.45 -26.77 -2.93
CA ASN A 173 7.62 -25.91 -2.80
C ASN A 173 7.41 -24.57 -3.49
N LEU A 174 6.88 -24.55 -4.70
CA LEU A 174 6.54 -23.30 -5.41
C LEU A 174 5.52 -22.49 -4.63
N LEU A 175 4.47 -23.16 -4.12
CA LEU A 175 3.42 -22.49 -3.35
C LEU A 175 3.93 -21.88 -2.03
N ASN A 176 4.87 -22.54 -1.36
CA ASN A 176 5.51 -21.97 -0.18
C ASN A 176 6.29 -20.68 -0.52
N THR A 177 7.02 -20.68 -1.64
CA THR A 177 7.72 -19.48 -2.11
C THR A 177 6.74 -18.34 -2.44
N ASP A 178 5.61 -18.65 -3.08
CA ASP A 178 4.56 -17.66 -3.36
C ASP A 178 3.95 -17.10 -2.08
N LEU A 179 3.73 -17.94 -1.06
CA LEU A 179 3.23 -17.51 0.25
C LEU A 179 4.22 -16.60 0.97
N ASP A 180 5.52 -16.90 0.91
CA ASP A 180 6.57 -16.07 1.52
C ASP A 180 6.63 -14.68 0.83
N LEU A 181 6.50 -14.66 -0.51
CA LEU A 181 6.44 -13.42 -1.27
C LEU A 181 5.21 -12.57 -0.89
N LEU A 182 4.02 -13.21 -0.83
CA LEU A 182 2.79 -12.53 -0.40
C LEU A 182 2.86 -12.04 1.03
N GLN A 183 3.50 -12.80 1.93
CA GLN A 183 3.73 -12.37 3.31
C GLN A 183 4.56 -11.09 3.36
N ALA A 184 5.65 -11.02 2.60
CA ALA A 184 6.49 -9.82 2.52
C ALA A 184 5.72 -8.63 1.91
N GLN A 185 4.94 -8.86 0.86
CA GLN A 185 4.09 -7.84 0.25
C GLN A 185 3.02 -7.33 1.22
N PHE A 186 2.39 -8.23 1.96
CA PHE A 186 1.38 -7.87 2.96
C PHE A 186 1.96 -7.01 4.08
N GLN A 187 3.14 -7.39 4.61
CA GLN A 187 3.86 -6.60 5.61
C GLN A 187 4.23 -5.20 5.10
N LEU A 188 4.66 -5.11 3.84
CA LEU A 188 4.99 -3.83 3.21
C LEU A 188 3.76 -2.92 3.11
N LEU A 189 2.60 -3.46 2.69
CA LEU A 189 1.36 -2.69 2.58
C LEU A 189 0.85 -2.20 3.94
N LEU A 190 0.93 -3.05 4.96
CA LEU A 190 0.53 -2.72 6.32
C LEU A 190 1.57 -1.88 7.08
N ASN A 191 2.80 -1.80 6.55
CA ASN A 191 3.96 -1.16 7.20
C ASN A 191 4.12 -1.63 8.65
N THR A 192 4.19 -2.96 8.84
CA THR A 192 4.33 -3.61 10.14
C THR A 192 5.45 -4.66 10.10
N THR A 193 6.15 -4.82 11.21
CA THR A 193 7.14 -5.88 11.40
C THR A 193 6.53 -7.19 11.93
N THR A 194 5.29 -7.13 12.43
CA THR A 194 4.58 -8.29 12.95
C THR A 194 4.16 -9.22 11.81
N LEU A 195 4.34 -10.52 12.00
CA LEU A 195 3.86 -11.54 11.07
C LEU A 195 2.34 -11.70 11.20
N LEU A 196 1.62 -10.91 10.41
CA LEU A 196 0.16 -10.98 10.31
C LEU A 196 -0.22 -11.97 9.21
N VAL A 197 -1.16 -12.86 9.50
CA VAL A 197 -1.71 -13.81 8.53
C VAL A 197 -3.22 -13.63 8.43
N PRO A 198 -3.82 -13.83 7.24
CA PRO A 198 -5.27 -13.82 7.11
C PRO A 198 -5.90 -14.84 8.06
N GLN A 199 -6.95 -14.41 8.75
CA GLN A 199 -7.73 -15.32 9.57
C GLN A 199 -8.46 -16.30 8.62
N GLU A 200 -8.42 -17.60 8.93
CA GLU A 200 -9.25 -18.59 8.27
C GLU A 200 -10.71 -18.23 8.48
N GLY A 201 -11.35 -17.75 7.48
CA GLY A 201 -12.74 -17.33 7.51
C GLY A 201 -13.45 -17.77 6.23
N ASP A 202 -14.75 -17.96 6.36
CA ASP A 202 -15.65 -18.28 5.27
C ASP A 202 -15.37 -17.40 4.03
N PHE A 203 -14.96 -18.03 2.93
CA PHE A 203 -15.04 -17.44 1.60
C PHE A 203 -16.53 -17.26 1.24
N LYS A 204 -17.20 -16.35 1.94
CA LYS A 204 -18.52 -15.92 1.49
C LYS A 204 -18.30 -15.00 0.31
N MET A 205 -18.45 -15.54 -0.89
CA MET A 205 -18.71 -14.68 -2.06
C MET A 205 -19.94 -13.85 -1.70
N SER A 206 -19.72 -12.61 -1.24
CA SER A 206 -20.81 -11.65 -1.19
C SER A 206 -21.35 -11.54 -2.61
N ARG A 207 -22.64 -11.77 -2.79
CA ARG A 207 -23.31 -11.44 -4.06
C ARG A 207 -22.88 -10.04 -4.43
N LEU A 208 -22.33 -9.89 -5.62
CA LEU A 208 -22.10 -8.57 -6.20
C LEU A 208 -23.48 -7.89 -6.24
N GLU A 209 -23.73 -7.01 -5.28
CA GLU A 209 -24.87 -6.10 -5.38
C GLU A 209 -24.67 -5.30 -6.65
N MET A 210 -25.76 -5.12 -7.41
CA MET A 210 -25.70 -4.32 -8.64
C MET A 210 -25.13 -2.96 -8.26
N ILE A 211 -23.95 -2.64 -8.81
CA ILE A 211 -23.30 -1.35 -8.58
C ILE A 211 -24.24 -0.28 -9.11
N ASP A 212 -24.79 0.53 -8.23
CA ASP A 212 -25.58 1.70 -8.64
C ASP A 212 -24.66 2.66 -9.41
N THR A 213 -25.04 2.95 -10.65
CA THR A 213 -24.29 3.90 -11.51
C THR A 213 -24.18 5.29 -10.89
N ALA A 214 -25.07 5.65 -9.97
CA ALA A 214 -24.98 6.90 -9.20
C ALA A 214 -23.72 6.96 -8.31
N SER A 215 -23.24 5.83 -7.84
CA SER A 215 -22.01 5.76 -7.03
C SER A 215 -20.74 6.07 -7.83
N VAL A 216 -20.78 5.90 -9.16
CA VAL A 216 -19.64 6.15 -10.06
C VAL A 216 -19.28 7.64 -10.09
N THR A 217 -20.26 8.53 -10.05
CA THR A 217 -20.03 10.00 -10.07
C THR A 217 -19.35 10.50 -8.79
N GLN A 218 -19.47 9.77 -7.68
CA GLN A 218 -18.83 10.10 -6.42
C GLN A 218 -17.37 9.58 -6.31
N HIS A 219 -16.92 8.84 -7.34
CA HIS A 219 -15.56 8.31 -7.31
C HIS A 219 -14.52 9.43 -7.39
N PRO A 220 -13.48 9.45 -6.52
CA PRO A 220 -12.50 10.54 -6.46
C PRO A 220 -11.82 10.86 -7.79
N THR A 221 -11.60 9.86 -8.65
CA THR A 221 -11.02 10.05 -9.99
C THR A 221 -11.93 10.93 -10.87
N ILE A 222 -13.26 10.71 -10.81
CA ILE A 222 -14.21 11.49 -11.63
C ILE A 222 -14.31 12.91 -11.09
N GLN A 223 -14.32 13.07 -9.77
CA GLN A 223 -14.31 14.39 -9.15
C GLN A 223 -13.04 15.18 -9.49
N LEU A 224 -11.90 14.52 -9.60
CA LEU A 224 -10.64 15.13 -9.97
C LEU A 224 -10.60 15.58 -11.44
N LEU A 225 -11.31 14.87 -12.34
CA LEU A 225 -11.45 15.24 -13.76
C LEU A 225 -12.44 16.38 -13.99
N GLN A 226 -13.32 16.65 -13.04
CA GLN A 226 -14.35 17.71 -13.11
C GLN A 226 -13.88 19.03 -12.47
N GLN A 227 -12.72 19.05 -11.83
CA GLN A 227 -12.11 20.20 -11.18
C GLN A 227 -11.24 21.01 -12.16
#